data_37afcfe18550de769760aa8573454c36
#
_entry.id   37afcfe18550de769760aa8573454c36
#
_cell.length_a   1.000
_cell.length_b   1.000
_cell.length_c   1.000
_cell.angle_alpha   90.00
_cell.angle_beta   90.00
_cell.angle_gamma   90.00
#
_symmetry.space_group_name_H-M   'P 1'
#
loop_
_entity.id
_entity.type
_entity.pdbx_description
1 polymer ?
#
loop_
_entity_poly.entity_id
_entity_poly.type
_entity_poly.pdbx_seq_one_letter_code
_entity_poly.pdbx_strand_id
1 'polypeptide(L)'
;PLRIYNGKAMVNSVSGKKESMEKVFPLVKKYGGVVIGLTLDEDGIPADADGRVRIAEKIIKTAEKFGIKKKDIVIDALAMTISSEPEGAKVTLETLRRLRDEIGVNTVLGVSNISFGLPCRPIVNAAFYTMAMLNGLSAGIINPSSEDMMKSWYAYHALMNLDNNCEQYIQKYANSVVSTNIMKTSELSETKLKGENDRSRK
;
A
#
# COMPACT_ATOMS: atom_id res chain seq x y z
N PRO A 1 -20.85 -16.52 -7.73
CA PRO A 1 -19.89 -15.78 -8.57
C PRO A 1 -18.77 -16.67 -9.09
N LEU A 2 -18.08 -17.51 -8.27
CA LEU A 2 -16.94 -18.34 -8.70
C LEU A 2 -17.23 -19.31 -9.83
N ARG A 3 -18.49 -19.76 -9.97
CA ARG A 3 -18.90 -20.69 -11.07
C ARG A 3 -18.83 -20.06 -12.46
N ILE A 4 -18.99 -18.76 -12.54
CA ILE A 4 -19.11 -18.00 -13.80
C ILE A 4 -17.89 -17.09 -14.03
N TYR A 5 -16.96 -17.05 -13.08
CA TYR A 5 -15.77 -16.24 -13.21
C TYR A 5 -14.75 -16.94 -14.13
N ASN A 6 -14.44 -16.28 -15.23
CA ASN A 6 -13.52 -16.83 -16.23
C ASN A 6 -12.08 -16.37 -15.91
N GLY A 7 -11.38 -17.16 -15.07
CA GLY A 7 -10.02 -16.89 -14.66
C GLY A 7 -9.73 -17.36 -13.23
N LYS A 8 -8.54 -17.05 -12.72
CA LYS A 8 -8.12 -17.37 -11.36
C LYS A 8 -8.58 -16.24 -10.42
N ALA A 9 -9.68 -16.49 -9.71
CA ALA A 9 -10.26 -15.50 -8.79
C ALA A 9 -9.39 -15.30 -7.54
N MET A 10 -9.31 -14.06 -7.05
CA MET A 10 -8.81 -13.75 -5.72
C MET A 10 -10.00 -13.58 -4.78
N VAL A 11 -10.13 -14.48 -3.81
CA VAL A 11 -11.22 -14.49 -2.83
C VAL A 11 -10.85 -13.59 -1.66
N ASN A 12 -11.61 -12.54 -1.46
CA ASN A 12 -11.45 -11.61 -0.34
C ASN A 12 -12.69 -11.76 0.57
N SER A 13 -12.56 -12.38 1.74
CA SER A 13 -11.37 -12.89 2.40
C SER A 13 -11.72 -14.05 3.33
N VAL A 14 -10.70 -14.65 3.91
CA VAL A 14 -10.79 -15.56 5.05
C VAL A 14 -10.11 -14.89 6.24
N SER A 15 -10.58 -15.15 7.47
CA SER A 15 -9.87 -14.77 8.70
C SER A 15 -9.27 -15.99 9.40
N GLY A 16 -8.47 -15.77 10.45
CA GLY A 16 -7.93 -16.83 11.31
C GLY A 16 -8.97 -17.56 12.13
N LYS A 17 -10.27 -17.19 12.04
CA LYS A 17 -11.39 -17.89 12.69
C LYS A 17 -11.59 -19.26 12.05
N LYS A 18 -11.76 -20.27 12.89
CA LYS A 18 -11.95 -21.66 12.44
C LYS A 18 -13.12 -21.78 11.44
N GLU A 19 -14.27 -21.23 11.79
CA GLU A 19 -15.47 -21.26 10.95
C GLU A 19 -15.24 -20.60 9.57
N SER A 20 -14.52 -19.48 9.53
CA SER A 20 -14.19 -18.77 8.30
C SER A 20 -13.34 -19.64 7.37
N MET A 21 -12.30 -20.29 7.92
CA MET A 21 -11.41 -21.16 7.16
C MET A 21 -12.12 -22.41 6.64
N GLU A 22 -12.91 -23.08 7.48
CA GLU A 22 -13.68 -24.28 7.10
C GLU A 22 -14.71 -24.00 6.01
N LYS A 23 -15.28 -22.81 5.98
CA LYS A 23 -16.27 -22.38 4.98
C LYS A 23 -15.65 -21.95 3.66
N VAL A 24 -14.51 -21.26 3.69
CA VAL A 24 -13.93 -20.61 2.50
C VAL A 24 -12.91 -21.52 1.79
N PHE A 25 -12.03 -22.22 2.52
CA PHE A 25 -10.96 -23.01 1.89
C PHE A 25 -11.44 -24.12 0.95
N PRO A 26 -12.52 -24.87 1.25
CA PRO A 26 -13.05 -25.85 0.29
C PRO A 26 -13.46 -25.21 -1.06
N LEU A 27 -14.00 -23.98 -1.02
CA LEU A 27 -14.39 -23.26 -2.22
C LEU A 27 -13.16 -22.77 -3.00
N VAL A 28 -12.16 -22.21 -2.30
CA VAL A 28 -10.89 -21.79 -2.91
C VAL A 28 -10.22 -22.97 -3.61
N LYS A 29 -10.14 -24.11 -2.92
CA LYS A 29 -9.57 -25.34 -3.49
C LYS A 29 -10.33 -25.83 -4.71
N LYS A 30 -11.66 -25.88 -4.60
CA LYS A 30 -12.53 -26.36 -5.67
C LYS A 30 -12.39 -25.54 -6.96
N TYR A 31 -12.28 -24.22 -6.84
CA TYR A 31 -12.23 -23.31 -8.00
C TYR A 31 -10.81 -22.87 -8.37
N GLY A 32 -9.78 -23.33 -7.65
CA GLY A 32 -8.39 -23.03 -7.96
C GLY A 32 -8.02 -21.55 -7.77
N GLY A 33 -8.70 -20.84 -6.86
CA GLY A 33 -8.48 -19.41 -6.60
C GLY A 33 -7.26 -19.10 -5.75
N VAL A 34 -6.98 -17.81 -5.60
CA VAL A 34 -6.12 -17.23 -4.56
C VAL A 34 -7.01 -16.77 -3.40
N VAL A 35 -6.53 -16.81 -2.19
CA VAL A 35 -7.28 -16.33 -1.03
C VAL A 35 -6.50 -15.29 -0.23
N ILE A 36 -7.19 -14.21 0.14
CA ILE A 36 -6.66 -13.23 1.10
C ILE A 36 -7.00 -13.70 2.51
N GLY A 37 -5.97 -13.82 3.35
CA GLY A 37 -6.08 -14.13 4.77
C GLY A 37 -5.90 -12.89 5.63
N LEU A 38 -6.92 -12.52 6.40
CA LEU A 38 -6.88 -11.39 7.33
C LEU A 38 -6.21 -11.81 8.64
N THR A 39 -5.27 -11.05 9.14
CA THR A 39 -4.56 -11.30 10.40
C THR A 39 -5.42 -10.94 11.63
N LEU A 40 -6.61 -11.52 11.70
CA LEU A 40 -7.54 -11.45 12.83
C LEU A 40 -8.16 -12.83 13.09
N ASP A 41 -8.57 -13.10 14.31
CA ASP A 41 -9.23 -14.35 14.70
C ASP A 41 -10.39 -14.12 15.67
N GLU A 42 -10.70 -15.12 16.50
CA GLU A 42 -11.79 -15.09 17.46
C GLU A 42 -11.65 -13.96 18.48
N ASP A 43 -10.40 -13.60 18.84
CA ASP A 43 -10.07 -12.55 19.81
C ASP A 43 -9.98 -11.15 19.17
N GLY A 44 -10.15 -11.07 17.85
CA GLY A 44 -10.10 -9.83 17.09
C GLY A 44 -8.77 -9.60 16.38
N ILE A 45 -8.38 -8.33 16.24
CA ILE A 45 -7.12 -7.92 15.58
C ILE A 45 -6.05 -7.75 16.66
N PRO A 46 -4.92 -8.51 16.60
CA PRO A 46 -3.81 -8.30 17.53
C PRO A 46 -3.22 -6.90 17.46
N ALA A 47 -2.90 -6.35 18.63
CA ALA A 47 -2.31 -5.02 18.75
C ALA A 47 -0.83 -4.98 18.31
N ASP A 48 -0.17 -6.13 18.23
CA ASP A 48 1.25 -6.27 17.89
C ASP A 48 1.49 -7.12 16.64
N ALA A 49 2.70 -7.02 16.10
CA ALA A 49 3.11 -7.78 14.93
C ALA A 49 3.23 -9.29 15.20
N ASP A 50 3.62 -9.69 16.42
CA ASP A 50 3.76 -11.09 16.80
C ASP A 50 2.42 -11.84 16.71
N GLY A 51 1.37 -11.24 17.23
CA GLY A 51 0.02 -11.79 17.16
C GLY A 51 -0.46 -11.92 15.72
N ARG A 52 -0.23 -10.89 14.89
CA ARG A 52 -0.62 -10.90 13.47
C ARG A 52 0.13 -11.96 12.68
N VAL A 53 1.42 -12.11 12.90
CA VAL A 53 2.26 -13.16 12.27
C VAL A 53 1.79 -14.56 12.69
N ARG A 54 1.50 -14.80 13.97
CA ARG A 54 0.94 -16.07 14.44
C ARG A 54 -0.38 -16.44 13.77
N ILE A 55 -1.27 -15.46 13.57
CA ILE A 55 -2.54 -15.70 12.87
C ILE A 55 -2.27 -16.01 11.38
N ALA A 56 -1.36 -15.31 10.74
CA ALA A 56 -0.96 -15.61 9.37
C ALA A 56 -0.45 -17.05 9.23
N GLU A 57 0.41 -17.50 10.13
CA GLU A 57 0.88 -18.90 10.17
C GLU A 57 -0.27 -19.90 10.36
N LYS A 58 -1.21 -19.61 11.28
CA LYS A 58 -2.42 -20.42 11.51
C LYS A 58 -3.22 -20.57 10.21
N ILE A 59 -3.44 -19.46 9.49
CA ILE A 59 -4.15 -19.44 8.19
C ILE A 59 -3.42 -20.30 7.16
N ILE A 60 -2.10 -20.09 6.99
CA ILE A 60 -1.28 -20.80 6.00
C ILE A 60 -1.26 -22.31 6.29
N LYS A 61 -0.95 -22.71 7.53
CA LYS A 61 -0.91 -24.12 7.95
C LYS A 61 -2.28 -24.79 7.77
N THR A 62 -3.37 -24.05 7.99
CA THR A 62 -4.72 -24.59 7.78
C THR A 62 -5.04 -24.73 6.30
N ALA A 63 -4.73 -23.72 5.48
CA ALA A 63 -4.94 -23.74 4.04
C ALA A 63 -4.20 -24.92 3.37
N GLU A 64 -2.97 -25.22 3.81
CA GLU A 64 -2.18 -26.35 3.34
C GLU A 64 -2.88 -27.70 3.60
N LYS A 65 -3.56 -27.86 4.74
CA LYS A 65 -4.36 -29.07 5.03
C LYS A 65 -5.54 -29.25 4.06
N PHE A 66 -6.06 -28.17 3.52
CA PHE A 66 -7.06 -28.18 2.44
C PHE A 66 -6.42 -28.32 1.03
N GLY A 67 -5.08 -28.44 0.94
CA GLY A 67 -4.36 -28.59 -0.30
C GLY A 67 -4.24 -27.29 -1.12
N ILE A 68 -4.35 -26.13 -0.46
CA ILE A 68 -4.08 -24.80 -1.03
C ILE A 68 -2.59 -24.53 -0.84
N LYS A 69 -1.89 -24.21 -1.93
CA LYS A 69 -0.44 -23.95 -1.89
C LYS A 69 -0.18 -22.55 -1.36
N LYS A 70 0.94 -22.35 -0.66
CA LYS A 70 1.38 -21.06 -0.12
C LYS A 70 1.37 -19.93 -1.16
N LYS A 71 1.75 -20.20 -2.41
CA LYS A 71 1.71 -19.24 -3.53
C LYS A 71 0.31 -18.74 -3.90
N ASP A 72 -0.72 -19.44 -3.45
CA ASP A 72 -2.13 -19.10 -3.67
C ASP A 72 -2.78 -18.45 -2.43
N ILE A 73 -1.94 -18.05 -1.46
CA ILE A 73 -2.34 -17.37 -0.24
C ILE A 73 -1.68 -15.98 -0.25
N VAL A 74 -2.45 -14.96 0.08
CA VAL A 74 -1.99 -13.58 0.24
C VAL A 74 -2.43 -13.11 1.61
N ILE A 75 -1.54 -12.58 2.43
CA ILE A 75 -1.87 -12.16 3.80
C ILE A 75 -2.10 -10.66 3.85
N ASP A 76 -3.23 -10.26 4.43
CA ASP A 76 -3.52 -8.86 4.77
C ASP A 76 -3.04 -8.58 6.20
N ALA A 77 -2.04 -7.70 6.31
CA ALA A 77 -1.45 -7.30 7.58
C ALA A 77 -2.36 -6.35 8.39
N LEU A 78 -3.47 -5.90 7.82
CA LEU A 78 -4.47 -4.99 8.38
C LEU A 78 -3.91 -3.62 8.77
N ALA A 79 -4.18 -2.61 7.95
CA ALA A 79 -3.89 -1.21 8.27
C ALA A 79 -4.98 -0.66 9.21
N MET A 80 -4.59 -0.34 10.45
CA MET A 80 -5.42 0.36 11.40
C MET A 80 -5.20 1.85 11.31
N THR A 81 -6.25 2.64 11.52
CA THR A 81 -6.15 4.09 11.37
C THR A 81 -5.34 4.72 12.51
N ILE A 82 -4.36 5.55 12.15
CA ILE A 82 -3.49 6.22 13.14
C ILE A 82 -4.21 7.27 13.98
N SER A 83 -5.42 7.67 13.60
CA SER A 83 -6.24 8.58 14.42
C SER A 83 -6.78 7.93 15.69
N SER A 84 -6.97 6.61 15.71
CA SER A 84 -7.40 5.83 16.89
C SER A 84 -6.28 4.95 17.44
N GLU A 85 -5.36 4.51 16.61
CA GLU A 85 -4.24 3.64 16.98
C GLU A 85 -2.91 4.27 16.53
N PRO A 86 -2.29 5.13 17.36
CA PRO A 86 -1.07 5.87 16.97
C PRO A 86 0.09 4.97 16.51
N GLU A 87 0.24 3.77 17.07
CA GLU A 87 1.26 2.80 16.67
C GLU A 87 0.83 1.91 15.48
N GLY A 88 -0.41 2.04 15.00
CA GLY A 88 -0.98 1.16 13.98
C GLY A 88 -0.16 1.08 12.69
N ALA A 89 0.43 2.19 12.26
CA ALA A 89 1.31 2.21 11.09
C ALA A 89 2.58 1.36 11.30
N LYS A 90 3.25 1.52 12.44
CA LYS A 90 4.48 0.78 12.76
C LYS A 90 4.23 -0.71 12.88
N VAL A 91 3.15 -1.10 13.56
CA VAL A 91 2.75 -2.51 13.70
C VAL A 91 2.46 -3.13 12.34
N THR A 92 1.74 -2.42 11.46
CA THR A 92 1.44 -2.91 10.11
C THR A 92 2.72 -3.08 9.28
N LEU A 93 3.62 -2.09 9.30
CA LEU A 93 4.88 -2.15 8.55
C LEU A 93 5.79 -3.28 9.04
N GLU A 94 5.91 -3.45 10.35
CA GLU A 94 6.66 -4.55 10.94
C GLU A 94 6.05 -5.92 10.58
N THR A 95 4.72 -6.03 10.62
CA THR A 95 4.01 -7.25 10.19
C THR A 95 4.32 -7.58 8.73
N LEU A 96 4.24 -6.60 7.81
CA LEU A 96 4.57 -6.79 6.39
C LEU A 96 6.01 -7.30 6.22
N ARG A 97 6.98 -6.67 6.88
CA ARG A 97 8.39 -7.05 6.83
C ARG A 97 8.58 -8.50 7.26
N ARG A 98 7.99 -8.89 8.39
CA ARG A 98 8.11 -10.26 8.92
C ARG A 98 7.41 -11.30 8.06
N LEU A 99 6.25 -10.98 7.50
CA LEU A 99 5.54 -11.86 6.55
C LEU A 99 6.40 -12.15 5.32
N ARG A 100 7.12 -11.13 4.81
CA ARG A 100 8.05 -11.30 3.69
C ARG A 100 9.29 -12.07 4.10
N ASP A 101 9.98 -11.66 5.17
CA ASP A 101 11.33 -12.13 5.50
C ASP A 101 11.32 -13.47 6.23
N GLU A 102 10.39 -13.70 7.16
CA GLU A 102 10.35 -14.90 7.99
C GLU A 102 9.46 -15.99 7.38
N ILE A 103 8.33 -15.62 6.78
CA ILE A 103 7.37 -16.58 6.24
C ILE A 103 7.52 -16.73 4.72
N GLY A 104 7.90 -15.67 4.00
CA GLY A 104 8.01 -15.68 2.54
C GLY A 104 6.65 -15.86 1.87
N VAL A 105 5.62 -15.12 2.30
CA VAL A 105 4.27 -15.13 1.74
C VAL A 105 3.99 -13.78 1.08
N ASN A 106 3.17 -13.79 0.02
CA ASN A 106 2.68 -12.54 -0.57
C ASN A 106 1.74 -11.81 0.38
N THR A 107 1.77 -10.48 0.33
CA THR A 107 1.00 -9.61 1.20
C THR A 107 0.07 -8.69 0.42
N VAL A 108 -1.01 -8.30 1.04
CA VAL A 108 -1.94 -7.28 0.52
C VAL A 108 -2.31 -6.31 1.62
N LEU A 109 -2.73 -5.12 1.27
CA LEU A 109 -3.15 -4.11 2.24
C LEU A 109 -4.18 -3.15 1.64
N GLY A 110 -5.24 -2.89 2.39
CA GLY A 110 -6.13 -1.75 2.16
C GLY A 110 -5.47 -0.46 2.64
N VAL A 111 -4.64 0.15 1.78
CA VAL A 111 -3.70 1.23 2.17
C VAL A 111 -4.40 2.43 2.78
N SER A 112 -5.55 2.84 2.21
CA SER A 112 -6.25 4.05 2.63
C SER A 112 -6.89 3.99 4.03
N ASN A 113 -6.94 2.79 4.64
CA ASN A 113 -7.46 2.63 6.00
C ASN A 113 -6.60 3.39 7.04
N ILE A 114 -5.30 3.51 6.78
CA ILE A 114 -4.35 4.18 7.68
C ILE A 114 -4.74 5.60 8.06
N SER A 115 -5.44 6.30 7.19
CA SER A 115 -5.71 7.74 7.29
C SER A 115 -7.17 8.09 7.61
N PHE A 116 -8.02 7.12 7.98
CA PHE A 116 -9.40 7.45 8.34
C PHE A 116 -9.46 8.46 9.49
N GLY A 117 -10.36 9.45 9.34
CA GLY A 117 -10.52 10.54 10.32
C GLY A 117 -9.49 11.66 10.22
N LEU A 118 -8.49 11.57 9.34
CA LEU A 118 -7.48 12.63 9.16
C LEU A 118 -7.84 13.58 8.01
N PRO A 119 -7.46 14.86 8.09
CA PRO A 119 -7.49 15.77 6.95
C PRO A 119 -6.41 15.41 5.93
N CYS A 120 -6.55 15.86 4.68
CA CYS A 120 -5.57 15.68 3.60
C CYS A 120 -5.06 14.24 3.46
N ARG A 121 -5.97 13.27 3.54
CA ARG A 121 -5.69 11.83 3.49
C ARG A 121 -4.75 11.38 2.35
N PRO A 122 -4.80 11.95 1.13
CA PRO A 122 -3.89 11.56 0.06
C PRO A 122 -2.41 11.64 0.43
N ILE A 123 -2.00 12.65 1.19
CA ILE A 123 -0.61 12.81 1.63
C ILE A 123 -0.18 11.63 2.52
N VAL A 124 -0.99 11.32 3.52
CA VAL A 124 -0.71 10.21 4.45
C VAL A 124 -0.72 8.87 3.72
N ASN A 125 -1.71 8.65 2.84
CA ASN A 125 -1.83 7.43 2.06
C ASN A 125 -0.62 7.20 1.15
N ALA A 126 -0.17 8.21 0.43
CA ALA A 126 0.98 8.13 -0.47
C ALA A 126 2.28 7.81 0.27
N ALA A 127 2.54 8.49 1.39
CA ALA A 127 3.69 8.24 2.24
C ALA A 127 3.66 6.82 2.82
N PHE A 128 2.52 6.42 3.39
CA PHE A 128 2.36 5.07 3.96
C PHE A 128 2.48 3.97 2.90
N TYR A 129 1.95 4.19 1.70
CA TYR A 129 2.06 3.24 0.60
C TYR A 129 3.52 2.98 0.22
N THR A 130 4.33 4.04 0.10
CA THR A 130 5.77 3.90 -0.16
C THR A 130 6.46 3.11 0.94
N MET A 131 6.17 3.42 2.20
CA MET A 131 6.73 2.69 3.36
C MET A 131 6.28 1.22 3.36
N ALA A 132 5.03 0.94 3.02
CA ALA A 132 4.50 -0.42 2.97
C ALA A 132 5.18 -1.25 1.86
N MET A 133 5.37 -0.68 0.66
CA MET A 133 6.11 -1.34 -0.43
C MET A 133 7.54 -1.69 -0.01
N LEU A 134 8.25 -0.77 0.65
CA LEU A 134 9.59 -1.02 1.17
C LEU A 134 9.62 -2.17 2.19
N ASN A 135 8.58 -2.28 3.01
CA ASN A 135 8.46 -3.33 4.02
C ASN A 135 7.83 -4.64 3.49
N GLY A 136 7.65 -4.80 2.18
CA GLY A 136 7.27 -6.09 1.59
C GLY A 136 5.80 -6.21 1.18
N LEU A 137 5.10 -5.09 0.95
CA LEU A 137 3.78 -5.13 0.36
C LEU A 137 3.85 -5.61 -1.10
N SER A 138 3.20 -6.74 -1.39
CA SER A 138 3.16 -7.33 -2.74
C SER A 138 2.04 -6.77 -3.60
N ALA A 139 0.91 -6.41 -2.99
CA ALA A 139 -0.25 -5.85 -3.68
C ALA A 139 -0.97 -4.80 -2.81
N GLY A 140 -1.36 -3.69 -3.41
CA GLY A 140 -2.13 -2.64 -2.71
C GLY A 140 -3.58 -2.59 -3.21
N ILE A 141 -4.53 -2.60 -2.28
CA ILE A 141 -5.92 -2.21 -2.59
C ILE A 141 -5.96 -0.69 -2.46
N ILE A 142 -5.90 -0.03 -3.60
CA ILE A 142 -5.80 1.43 -3.72
C ILE A 142 -6.77 1.96 -4.78
N ASN A 143 -7.00 3.26 -4.77
CA ASN A 143 -7.65 3.92 -5.89
C ASN A 143 -6.61 4.26 -6.98
N PRO A 144 -6.63 3.58 -8.14
CA PRO A 144 -5.66 3.83 -9.21
C PRO A 144 -5.83 5.20 -9.90
N SER A 145 -6.95 5.88 -9.66
CA SER A 145 -7.17 7.26 -10.13
C SER A 145 -6.60 8.30 -9.16
N SER A 146 -6.10 7.90 -8.00
CA SER A 146 -5.40 8.80 -7.08
C SER A 146 -4.00 9.10 -7.61
N GLU A 147 -3.78 10.34 -8.03
CA GLU A 147 -2.51 10.77 -8.60
C GLU A 147 -1.35 10.59 -7.62
N ASP A 148 -1.54 10.95 -6.33
CA ASP A 148 -0.51 10.84 -5.30
C ASP A 148 -0.10 9.38 -5.04
N MET A 149 -1.07 8.45 -5.03
CA MET A 149 -0.80 7.03 -4.88
C MET A 149 0.01 6.49 -6.07
N MET A 150 -0.37 6.88 -7.29
CA MET A 150 0.34 6.42 -8.49
C MET A 150 1.72 7.06 -8.61
N LYS A 151 1.89 8.34 -8.24
CA LYS A 151 3.21 8.97 -8.16
C LYS A 151 4.14 8.22 -7.21
N SER A 152 3.65 7.82 -6.04
CA SER A 152 4.40 7.02 -5.08
C SER A 152 4.81 5.66 -5.65
N TRP A 153 3.92 5.00 -6.39
CA TRP A 153 4.20 3.71 -7.02
C TRP A 153 5.32 3.81 -8.06
N TYR A 154 5.20 4.74 -9.01
CA TYR A 154 6.21 4.92 -10.06
C TYR A 154 7.56 5.34 -9.48
N ALA A 155 7.57 6.28 -8.52
CA ALA A 155 8.79 6.72 -7.86
C ALA A 155 9.48 5.59 -7.08
N TYR A 156 8.72 4.79 -6.34
CA TYR A 156 9.26 3.62 -5.62
C TYR A 156 9.91 2.62 -6.58
N HIS A 157 9.23 2.26 -7.68
CA HIS A 157 9.76 1.29 -8.64
C HIS A 157 11.05 1.78 -9.31
N ALA A 158 11.14 3.06 -9.66
CA ALA A 158 12.36 3.66 -10.18
C ALA A 158 13.50 3.65 -9.15
N LEU A 159 13.23 4.06 -7.90
CA LEU A 159 14.21 4.11 -6.82
C LEU A 159 14.76 2.74 -6.42
N MET A 160 13.91 1.71 -6.47
CA MET A 160 14.28 0.35 -6.10
C MET A 160 14.81 -0.47 -7.27
N ASN A 161 15.07 0.15 -8.42
CA ASN A 161 15.53 -0.51 -9.65
C ASN A 161 14.60 -1.66 -10.11
N LEU A 162 13.29 -1.50 -9.87
CA LEU A 162 12.24 -2.39 -10.35
C LEU A 162 11.67 -1.93 -11.70
N ASP A 163 11.98 -0.71 -12.10
CA ASP A 163 11.67 -0.09 -13.39
C ASP A 163 12.98 0.09 -14.16
N ASN A 164 13.21 -0.76 -15.15
CA ASN A 164 14.44 -0.79 -15.94
C ASN A 164 14.70 0.57 -16.60
N ASN A 165 15.87 1.16 -16.33
CA ASN A 165 16.25 2.48 -16.86
C ASN A 165 15.22 3.59 -16.60
N CYS A 166 14.35 3.43 -15.60
CA CYS A 166 13.24 4.34 -15.28
C CYS A 166 12.27 4.56 -16.46
N GLU A 167 12.12 3.59 -17.35
CA GLU A 167 11.34 3.73 -18.58
C GLU A 167 9.87 4.07 -18.32
N GLN A 168 9.22 3.34 -17.39
CA GLN A 168 7.82 3.58 -17.06
C GLN A 168 7.63 4.93 -16.38
N TYR A 169 8.55 5.31 -15.49
CA TYR A 169 8.55 6.62 -14.83
C TYR A 169 8.69 7.75 -15.85
N ILE A 170 9.67 7.66 -16.75
CA ILE A 170 9.91 8.65 -17.80
C ILE A 170 8.71 8.74 -18.73
N GLN A 171 8.20 7.60 -19.23
CA GLN A 171 7.02 7.57 -20.10
C GLN A 171 5.81 8.27 -19.46
N LYS A 172 5.60 8.02 -18.16
CA LYS A 172 4.46 8.58 -17.42
C LYS A 172 4.58 10.07 -17.19
N TYR A 173 5.80 10.60 -16.95
CA TYR A 173 5.99 11.98 -16.48
C TYR A 173 6.81 12.89 -17.39
N ALA A 174 7.34 12.41 -18.52
CA ALA A 174 8.14 13.22 -19.46
C ALA A 174 7.44 14.51 -19.91
N ASN A 175 6.12 14.47 -20.09
CA ASN A 175 5.31 15.61 -20.52
C ASN A 175 4.61 16.33 -19.36
N SER A 176 4.87 15.93 -18.13
CA SER A 176 4.31 16.63 -16.97
C SER A 176 5.05 17.95 -16.81
N VAL A 177 4.36 19.04 -17.10
CA VAL A 177 4.89 20.39 -16.82
C VAL A 177 5.01 20.50 -15.31
N VAL A 178 6.22 20.35 -14.81
CA VAL A 178 6.54 20.82 -13.47
C VAL A 178 6.36 22.33 -13.54
N SER A 179 5.26 22.83 -13.02
CA SER A 179 5.09 24.25 -12.75
C SER A 179 6.10 24.64 -11.67
N THR A 180 7.36 24.71 -12.03
CA THR A 180 8.32 25.48 -11.28
C THR A 180 7.85 26.92 -11.45
N ASN A 181 7.17 27.45 -10.43
CA ASN A 181 7.13 28.87 -10.16
C ASN A 181 8.57 29.31 -9.89
N ILE A 182 9.37 29.33 -10.94
CA ILE A 182 10.53 30.21 -11.00
C ILE A 182 9.89 31.58 -11.03
N MET A 183 9.77 32.22 -9.87
CA MET A 183 9.56 33.67 -9.80
C MET A 183 10.55 34.24 -10.81
N LYS A 184 10.01 34.81 -11.88
CA LYS A 184 10.82 35.47 -12.89
C LYS A 184 11.60 36.55 -12.15
N THR A 185 12.89 36.32 -11.97
CA THR A 185 13.86 37.30 -11.43
C THR A 185 13.89 38.60 -12.24
N SER A 186 13.18 38.65 -13.35
CA SER A 186 12.96 39.83 -14.19
C SER A 186 12.08 40.91 -13.54
N GLU A 187 11.13 40.55 -12.67
CA GLU A 187 10.28 41.55 -12.00
C GLU A 187 10.95 42.21 -10.80
N LEU A 188 11.99 41.61 -10.22
CA LEU A 188 12.77 42.19 -9.14
C LEU A 188 13.82 43.19 -9.60
N SER A 189 14.23 43.14 -10.87
CA SER A 189 15.19 44.09 -11.45
C SER A 189 14.53 45.39 -11.91
N GLU A 190 13.30 45.36 -12.38
CA GLU A 190 12.59 46.59 -12.80
C GLU A 190 12.11 47.45 -11.63
N THR A 191 11.82 46.84 -10.49
CA THR A 191 11.39 47.61 -9.29
C THR A 191 12.57 48.31 -8.60
N LYS A 192 13.80 47.80 -8.74
CA LYS A 192 14.99 48.46 -8.20
C LYS A 192 15.47 49.63 -9.04
N LEU A 193 15.33 49.56 -10.37
CA LEU A 193 15.70 50.62 -11.27
C LEU A 193 14.74 51.83 -11.25
N LYS A 194 13.49 51.65 -10.86
CA LYS A 194 12.53 52.76 -10.66
C LYS A 194 12.70 53.50 -9.32
N GLY A 195 13.22 52.81 -8.31
CA GLY A 195 13.44 53.41 -6.99
C GLY A 195 14.71 54.26 -6.87
N GLU A 196 15.71 54.12 -7.73
CA GLU A 196 16.95 54.90 -7.72
C GLU A 196 16.85 56.19 -8.54
N ASN A 197 15.98 56.22 -9.58
CA ASN A 197 15.80 57.43 -10.38
C ASN A 197 14.95 58.54 -9.73
N ASP A 198 14.23 58.20 -8.67
CA ASP A 198 13.38 59.18 -7.94
C ASP A 198 14.11 59.85 -6.78
N ARG A 199 15.32 59.36 -6.39
CA ARG A 199 16.16 59.96 -5.35
C ARG A 199 17.19 60.99 -5.84
N SER A 200 17.35 61.12 -7.18
CA SER A 200 18.31 62.06 -7.77
C SER A 200 17.64 63.31 -8.32
N ARG A 201 16.37 63.55 -7.98
CA ARG A 201 15.63 64.78 -8.38
C ARG A 201 14.99 65.52 -7.19
N LYS A 202 15.70 65.60 -6.07
CA LYS A 202 15.36 66.56 -5.01
C LYS A 202 16.61 67.25 -4.54
#